data_cbc6c34f2ae2eae682c4d4f39458df9b
#
_entry.id   cbc6c34f2ae2eae682c4d4f39458df9b
#
_cell.length_a   1.000
_cell.length_b   1.000
_cell.length_c   1.000
_cell.angle_alpha   90.00
_cell.angle_beta   90.00
_cell.angle_gamma   90.00
#
_symmetry.space_group_name_H-M   'P 1'
#
loop_
_entity.id
_entity.type
_entity.pdbx_description
1 polymer ?
#
loop_
_entity_poly.entity_id
_entity_poly.type
_entity_poly.pdbx_seq_one_letter_code
_entity_poly.pdbx_strand_id
1 'polypeptide(L)'
;FARVTLDDKFGVAYEPYIFAALQSSKIMIAIGTKPEYFNAVWVRNEWSRYLGMIKKGAKKTLIPAYKDMDPYAMPEEFAHLQAINMGELGFHQDLLHGIRKILGAQSPVAKAGAAKGNVSVDGLVERAFICVESEDWDFADECLEMVLNNDPRKAEAYLGKLLIALKIPRKDSLGTAPVSFENDAN
;
A
#
# COMPACT_ATOMS: atom_id res chain seq x y z
N PHE A 1 10.79 -3.04 10.46
CA PHE A 1 10.42 -2.38 11.72
C PHE A 1 11.60 -2.34 12.68
N ALA A 2 12.16 -3.50 13.08
CA ALA A 2 13.28 -3.57 14.01
C ALA A 2 14.50 -2.73 13.57
N ARG A 3 14.84 -2.76 12.28
CA ARG A 3 15.99 -2.02 11.75
C ARG A 3 15.88 -0.50 11.90
N VAL A 4 14.69 0.06 11.67
CA VAL A 4 14.50 1.53 11.72
C VAL A 4 14.28 2.03 13.15
N THR A 5 13.65 1.21 14.01
CA THR A 5 13.25 1.65 15.36
C THR A 5 14.27 1.28 16.44
N LEU A 6 15.17 0.32 16.14
CA LEU A 6 16.13 -0.23 17.11
C LEU A 6 17.58 0.11 16.78
N ASP A 7 17.85 0.89 15.71
CA ASP A 7 19.24 1.26 15.31
C ASP A 7 20.02 1.94 16.45
N ASP A 8 19.34 2.70 17.32
CA ASP A 8 19.98 3.41 18.44
C ASP A 8 20.09 2.53 19.72
N LYS A 9 19.77 1.23 19.62
CA LYS A 9 19.65 0.34 20.80
C LYS A 9 20.55 -0.89 20.74
N PHE A 10 21.71 -0.74 20.16
CA PHE A 10 22.72 -1.80 20.10
C PHE A 10 23.11 -2.26 21.52
N GLY A 11 23.08 -3.58 21.74
CA GLY A 11 23.48 -4.18 23.02
C GLY A 11 22.40 -4.19 24.12
N VAL A 12 21.19 -3.70 23.84
CA VAL A 12 20.05 -3.74 24.76
C VAL A 12 19.07 -4.84 24.34
N ALA A 13 18.42 -5.50 25.32
CA ALA A 13 17.36 -6.46 25.03
C ALA A 13 16.23 -5.77 24.25
N TYR A 14 15.98 -6.21 23.01
CA TYR A 14 14.97 -5.60 22.12
C TYR A 14 13.55 -6.16 22.31
N GLU A 15 13.42 -7.33 22.92
CA GLU A 15 12.11 -7.96 23.16
C GLU A 15 11.08 -7.05 23.85
N PRO A 16 11.43 -6.29 24.94
CA PRO A 16 10.47 -5.41 25.61
C PRO A 16 9.90 -4.34 24.67
N TYR A 17 10.71 -3.83 23.73
CA TYR A 17 10.27 -2.82 22.76
C TYR A 17 9.32 -3.39 21.72
N ILE A 18 9.60 -4.61 21.23
CA ILE A 18 8.70 -5.32 20.32
C ILE A 18 7.36 -5.58 21.02
N PHE A 19 7.39 -6.05 22.25
CA PHE A 19 6.15 -6.30 23.03
C PHE A 19 5.37 -5.03 23.31
N ALA A 20 6.01 -3.94 23.64
CA ALA A 20 5.36 -2.65 23.80
C ALA A 20 4.69 -2.18 22.50
N ALA A 21 5.38 -2.36 21.37
CA ALA A 21 4.83 -2.05 20.03
C ALA A 21 3.63 -2.94 19.70
N LEU A 22 3.69 -4.25 19.96
CA LEU A 22 2.57 -5.17 19.76
C LEU A 22 1.37 -4.81 20.65
N GLN A 23 1.62 -4.40 21.91
CA GLN A 23 0.56 -3.98 22.81
C GLN A 23 -0.11 -2.67 22.39
N SER A 24 0.66 -1.69 21.94
CA SER A 24 0.14 -0.38 21.55
C SER A 24 -0.47 -0.34 20.16
N SER A 25 -0.02 -1.19 19.22
CA SER A 25 -0.52 -1.20 17.85
C SER A 25 -1.97 -1.68 17.77
N LYS A 26 -2.78 -1.03 16.94
CA LYS A 26 -4.14 -1.47 16.59
C LYS A 26 -4.15 -2.47 15.43
N ILE A 27 -3.15 -2.39 14.57
CA ILE A 27 -3.04 -3.20 13.36
C ILE A 27 -1.64 -3.81 13.31
N MET A 28 -1.57 -5.08 12.98
CA MET A 28 -0.34 -5.80 12.63
C MET A 28 -0.48 -6.30 11.20
N ILE A 29 0.54 -6.06 10.38
CA ILE A 29 0.64 -6.61 9.03
C ILE A 29 1.76 -7.65 9.07
N ALA A 30 1.40 -8.92 8.82
CA ALA A 30 2.36 -10.00 8.70
C ALA A 30 2.67 -10.22 7.21
N ILE A 31 3.92 -9.98 6.81
CA ILE A 31 4.34 -10.00 5.40
C ILE A 31 5.27 -11.18 5.15
N GLY A 32 5.02 -11.92 4.06
CA GLY A 32 5.92 -12.98 3.63
C GLY A 32 5.84 -13.27 2.13
N THR A 33 6.97 -13.68 1.56
CA THR A 33 7.08 -14.14 0.17
C THR A 33 7.33 -15.65 0.08
N LYS A 34 7.42 -16.32 1.24
CA LYS A 34 7.54 -17.78 1.38
C LYS A 34 6.91 -18.21 2.70
N PRO A 35 6.36 -19.44 2.78
CA PRO A 35 5.76 -19.97 4.00
C PRO A 35 6.72 -19.98 5.20
N GLU A 36 8.01 -20.25 4.94
CA GLU A 36 9.04 -20.31 5.98
C GLU A 36 9.23 -18.99 6.69
N TYR A 37 8.99 -17.85 6.02
CA TYR A 37 9.16 -16.53 6.62
C TYR A 37 8.09 -16.23 7.66
N PHE A 38 6.86 -16.70 7.46
CA PHE A 38 5.82 -16.61 8.49
C PHE A 38 6.11 -17.52 9.68
N ASN A 39 6.76 -18.66 9.43
CA ASN A 39 7.09 -19.67 10.44
C ASN A 39 8.47 -19.44 11.09
N ALA A 40 9.23 -18.44 10.65
CA ALA A 40 10.48 -18.09 11.32
C ALA A 40 10.22 -17.78 12.79
N VAL A 41 11.05 -18.31 13.68
CA VAL A 41 10.81 -18.31 15.16
C VAL A 41 10.40 -16.93 15.68
N TRP A 42 11.10 -15.88 15.29
CA TRP A 42 10.83 -14.52 15.73
C TRP A 42 9.50 -13.98 15.20
N VAL A 43 9.26 -14.14 13.90
CA VAL A 43 8.03 -13.69 13.22
C VAL A 43 6.82 -14.42 13.80
N ARG A 44 6.94 -15.74 13.99
CA ARG A 44 5.89 -16.56 14.58
C ARG A 44 5.56 -16.13 16.02
N ASN A 45 6.57 -15.84 16.83
CA ASN A 45 6.35 -15.35 18.19
C ASN A 45 5.58 -14.03 18.21
N GLU A 46 5.89 -13.12 17.29
CA GLU A 46 5.22 -11.82 17.22
C GLU A 46 3.74 -11.96 16.82
N TRP A 47 3.46 -12.58 15.68
CA TRP A 47 2.07 -12.68 15.23
C TRP A 47 1.22 -13.62 16.09
N SER A 48 1.79 -14.71 16.63
CA SER A 48 1.01 -15.60 17.51
C SER A 48 0.63 -14.93 18.84
N ARG A 49 1.50 -14.10 19.41
CA ARG A 49 1.17 -13.25 20.56
C ARG A 49 0.08 -12.24 20.23
N TYR A 50 0.17 -11.62 19.04
CA TYR A 50 -0.81 -10.66 18.60
C TYR A 50 -2.20 -11.30 18.41
N LEU A 51 -2.25 -12.47 17.78
CA LEU A 51 -3.48 -13.29 17.68
C LEU A 51 -4.01 -13.69 19.07
N GLY A 52 -3.12 -14.02 19.99
CA GLY A 52 -3.49 -14.30 21.38
C GLY A 52 -4.19 -13.11 22.07
N MET A 53 -3.75 -11.89 21.79
CA MET A 53 -4.43 -10.69 22.29
C MET A 53 -5.82 -10.50 21.65
N ILE A 54 -5.95 -10.74 20.35
CA ILE A 54 -7.23 -10.69 19.63
C ILE A 54 -8.21 -11.71 20.21
N LYS A 55 -7.77 -12.96 20.42
CA LYS A 55 -8.59 -14.03 21.03
C LYS A 55 -9.06 -13.69 22.47
N LYS A 56 -8.30 -12.88 23.17
CA LYS A 56 -8.66 -12.36 24.53
C LYS A 56 -9.57 -11.12 24.47
N GLY A 57 -10.05 -10.73 23.30
CA GLY A 57 -11.01 -9.63 23.12
C GLY A 57 -10.36 -8.25 22.89
N ALA A 58 -9.05 -8.16 22.65
CA ALA A 58 -8.44 -6.88 22.30
C ALA A 58 -8.94 -6.41 20.93
N LYS A 59 -9.29 -5.12 20.83
CA LYS A 59 -9.71 -4.48 19.58
C LYS A 59 -8.50 -4.25 18.66
N LYS A 60 -8.01 -5.32 18.07
CA LYS A 60 -6.83 -5.37 17.21
C LYS A 60 -7.14 -6.15 15.95
N THR A 61 -6.40 -5.90 14.88
CA THR A 61 -6.56 -6.58 13.59
C THR A 61 -5.22 -7.05 13.09
N LEU A 62 -5.11 -8.31 12.69
CA LEU A 62 -3.98 -8.87 11.98
C LEU A 62 -4.35 -9.02 10.51
N ILE A 63 -3.50 -8.52 9.62
CA ILE A 63 -3.65 -8.58 8.17
C ILE A 63 -2.47 -9.38 7.62
N PRO A 64 -2.67 -10.62 7.15
CA PRO A 64 -1.64 -11.33 6.42
C PRO A 64 -1.48 -10.70 5.03
N ALA A 65 -0.23 -10.51 4.59
CA ALA A 65 0.09 -10.02 3.27
C ALA A 65 1.15 -10.94 2.63
N TYR A 66 0.93 -11.36 1.40
CA TYR A 66 1.81 -12.31 0.71
C TYR A 66 2.10 -11.85 -0.72
N LYS A 67 3.21 -12.32 -1.27
CA LYS A 67 3.60 -12.12 -2.67
C LYS A 67 4.32 -13.36 -3.18
N ASP A 68 4.04 -13.73 -4.44
CA ASP A 68 4.72 -14.80 -5.17
C ASP A 68 4.70 -16.18 -4.46
N MET A 69 3.62 -16.46 -3.71
CA MET A 69 3.41 -17.74 -3.03
C MET A 69 1.92 -18.14 -3.03
N ASP A 70 1.67 -19.43 -2.80
CA ASP A 70 0.31 -19.93 -2.62
C ASP A 70 -0.28 -19.41 -1.29
N PRO A 71 -1.45 -18.73 -1.30
CA PRO A 71 -2.10 -18.28 -0.08
C PRO A 71 -2.45 -19.42 0.90
N TYR A 72 -2.69 -20.60 0.40
CA TYR A 72 -2.97 -21.77 1.24
C TYR A 72 -1.73 -22.36 1.96
N ALA A 73 -0.53 -21.92 1.55
CA ALA A 73 0.71 -22.30 2.21
C ALA A 73 1.05 -21.43 3.43
N MET A 74 0.23 -20.43 3.74
CA MET A 74 0.38 -19.63 4.96
C MET A 74 0.05 -20.46 6.22
N PRO A 75 0.45 -19.99 7.43
CA PRO A 75 0.09 -20.64 8.67
C PRO A 75 -1.41 -20.87 8.79
N GLU A 76 -1.81 -22.05 9.31
CA GLU A 76 -3.22 -22.42 9.49
C GLU A 76 -4.00 -21.41 10.34
N GLU A 77 -3.30 -20.76 11.26
CA GLU A 77 -3.88 -19.70 12.12
C GLU A 77 -4.38 -18.49 11.32
N PHE A 78 -3.94 -18.32 10.06
CA PHE A 78 -4.40 -17.26 9.17
C PHE A 78 -5.57 -17.67 8.27
N ALA A 79 -5.98 -18.94 8.27
CA ALA A 79 -6.98 -19.48 7.35
C ALA A 79 -8.35 -18.76 7.37
N HIS A 80 -8.70 -18.13 8.49
CA HIS A 80 -9.93 -17.34 8.64
C HIS A 80 -9.72 -15.84 8.51
N LEU A 81 -8.50 -15.40 8.22
CA LEU A 81 -8.18 -14.01 8.00
C LEU A 81 -8.19 -13.70 6.51
N GLN A 82 -8.68 -12.52 6.17
CA GLN A 82 -8.56 -12.05 4.79
C GLN A 82 -7.12 -11.60 4.57
N ALA A 83 -6.41 -12.33 3.73
CA ALA A 83 -5.05 -12.00 3.32
C ALA A 83 -5.05 -11.07 2.10
N ILE A 84 -4.00 -10.29 1.95
CA ILE A 84 -3.79 -9.38 0.82
C ILE A 84 -2.66 -9.93 -0.06
N ASN A 85 -2.93 -10.05 -1.35
CA ASN A 85 -1.92 -10.39 -2.34
C ASN A 85 -1.20 -9.11 -2.79
N MET A 86 0.07 -8.95 -2.39
CA MET A 86 0.88 -7.79 -2.75
C MET A 86 1.34 -7.78 -4.21
N GLY A 87 1.11 -8.87 -4.96
CA GLY A 87 1.33 -8.94 -6.40
C GLY A 87 0.15 -8.40 -7.22
N GLU A 88 -1.00 -8.16 -6.60
CA GLU A 88 -2.16 -7.62 -7.29
C GLU A 88 -2.05 -6.11 -7.48
N LEU A 89 -2.50 -5.67 -8.67
CA LEU A 89 -2.55 -4.25 -8.99
C LEU A 89 -3.53 -3.55 -8.04
N GLY A 90 -3.09 -2.44 -7.43
CA GLY A 90 -3.93 -1.69 -6.50
C GLY A 90 -3.90 -2.17 -5.04
N PHE A 91 -3.13 -3.20 -4.69
CA PHE A 91 -3.08 -3.74 -3.33
C PHE A 91 -2.76 -2.67 -2.27
N HIS A 92 -1.91 -1.70 -2.57
CA HIS A 92 -1.58 -0.60 -1.64
C HIS A 92 -2.83 0.18 -1.22
N GLN A 93 -3.74 0.41 -2.16
CA GLN A 93 -4.97 1.16 -1.89
C GLN A 93 -5.95 0.35 -1.09
N ASP A 94 -6.08 -0.93 -1.43
CA ASP A 94 -6.96 -1.84 -0.70
C ASP A 94 -6.46 -1.97 0.74
N LEU A 95 -5.13 -2.06 0.93
CA LEU A 95 -4.50 -2.08 2.24
C LEU A 95 -4.73 -0.75 2.98
N LEU A 96 -4.45 0.38 2.37
CA LEU A 96 -4.65 1.70 2.99
C LEU A 96 -6.13 1.98 3.29
N HIS A 97 -7.04 1.58 2.39
CA HIS A 97 -8.48 1.69 2.63
C HIS A 97 -8.89 0.85 3.83
N GLY A 98 -8.44 -0.40 3.89
CA GLY A 98 -8.68 -1.29 5.02
C GLY A 98 -8.15 -0.73 6.35
N ILE A 99 -6.92 -0.22 6.34
CA ILE A 99 -6.30 0.41 7.51
C ILE A 99 -7.11 1.62 7.98
N ARG A 100 -7.49 2.53 7.08
CA ARG A 100 -8.29 3.71 7.41
C ARG A 100 -9.63 3.33 8.02
N LYS A 101 -10.30 2.33 7.45
CA LYS A 101 -11.57 1.81 7.96
C LYS A 101 -11.42 1.26 9.39
N ILE A 102 -10.38 0.48 9.67
CA ILE A 102 -10.09 -0.09 10.99
C ILE A 102 -9.77 1.01 12.02
N LEU A 103 -9.04 2.03 11.60
CA LEU A 103 -8.66 3.16 12.48
C LEU A 103 -9.81 4.14 12.73
N GLY A 104 -10.94 4.00 12.04
CA GLY A 104 -12.06 4.93 12.12
C GLY A 104 -11.75 6.29 11.49
N ALA A 105 -10.69 6.39 10.71
CA ALA A 105 -10.37 7.60 9.95
C ALA A 105 -11.36 7.69 8.78
N GLN A 106 -12.30 8.63 8.85
CA GLN A 106 -13.14 8.96 7.69
C GLN A 106 -12.24 9.55 6.62
N SER A 107 -12.09 8.80 5.51
CA SER A 107 -11.46 9.35 4.32
C SER A 107 -12.28 10.53 3.81
N PRO A 108 -11.68 11.66 3.45
CA PRO A 108 -12.41 12.74 2.77
C PRO A 108 -13.00 12.32 1.42
N VAL A 109 -12.75 11.09 0.97
CA VAL A 109 -13.21 10.53 -0.32
C VAL A 109 -14.38 9.53 -0.16
N ALA A 110 -14.98 9.37 1.04
CA ALA A 110 -16.11 8.47 1.26
C ALA A 110 -17.46 9.04 0.80
N LYS A 111 -17.52 9.77 -0.32
CA LYS A 111 -18.78 10.13 -1.02
C LYS A 111 -18.85 9.65 -2.47
N ALA A 112 -18.00 8.74 -2.88
CA ALA A 112 -18.16 8.05 -4.15
C ALA A 112 -18.25 6.53 -3.90
N GLY A 113 -19.46 6.06 -3.71
CA GLY A 113 -20.02 4.73 -4.01
C GLY A 113 -19.15 3.50 -3.77
N ALA A 114 -19.49 2.74 -2.73
CA ALA A 114 -19.30 1.30 -2.74
C ALA A 114 -20.12 0.69 -3.91
N ALA A 115 -19.49 0.60 -5.08
CA ALA A 115 -19.98 -0.21 -6.18
C ALA A 115 -18.86 -1.17 -6.57
N LYS A 116 -19.06 -2.45 -6.35
CA LYS A 116 -18.45 -3.52 -7.13
C LYS A 116 -18.90 -3.28 -8.57
N GLY A 117 -18.01 -2.79 -9.39
CA GLY A 117 -18.28 -2.58 -10.81
C GLY A 117 -17.36 -1.50 -11.36
N ASN A 118 -16.58 -1.84 -12.38
CA ASN A 118 -15.82 -0.98 -13.28
C ASN A 118 -15.40 0.37 -12.68
N VAL A 119 -14.18 0.45 -12.23
CA VAL A 119 -13.58 1.76 -11.92
C VAL A 119 -13.68 2.57 -13.21
N SER A 120 -14.45 3.66 -13.19
CA SER A 120 -14.61 4.48 -14.38
C SER A 120 -13.25 5.04 -14.81
N VAL A 121 -13.02 5.13 -16.08
CA VAL A 121 -11.78 5.71 -16.64
C VAL A 121 -11.50 7.08 -16.04
N ASP A 122 -12.55 7.89 -15.84
CA ASP A 122 -12.43 9.22 -15.21
C ASP A 122 -11.99 9.14 -13.74
N GLY A 123 -12.48 8.16 -12.99
CA GLY A 123 -12.06 7.95 -11.59
C GLY A 123 -10.61 7.49 -11.47
N LEU A 124 -10.10 6.73 -12.43
CA LEU A 124 -8.68 6.37 -12.50
C LEU A 124 -7.80 7.58 -12.84
N VAL A 125 -8.25 8.43 -13.76
CA VAL A 125 -7.56 9.68 -14.11
C VAL A 125 -7.46 10.60 -12.90
N GLU A 126 -8.56 10.86 -12.20
CA GLU A 126 -8.60 11.71 -11.01
C GLU A 126 -7.63 11.19 -9.93
N ARG A 127 -7.64 9.88 -9.72
CA ARG A 127 -6.74 9.21 -8.78
C ARG A 127 -5.27 9.39 -9.18
N ALA A 128 -4.94 9.19 -10.45
CA ALA A 128 -3.58 9.37 -10.95
C ALA A 128 -3.06 10.80 -10.68
N PHE A 129 -3.89 11.82 -10.91
CA PHE A 129 -3.48 13.21 -10.63
C PHE A 129 -3.29 13.51 -9.14
N ILE A 130 -4.08 12.91 -8.26
CA ILE A 130 -3.87 13.02 -6.80
C ILE A 130 -2.51 12.42 -6.42
N CYS A 131 -2.13 11.29 -7.05
CA CYS A 131 -0.83 10.67 -6.81
C CYS A 131 0.32 11.51 -7.38
N VAL A 132 0.16 12.12 -8.55
CA VAL A 132 1.12 13.09 -9.11
C VAL A 132 1.34 14.26 -8.15
N GLU A 133 0.28 14.84 -7.59
CA GLU A 133 0.37 15.94 -6.61
C GLU A 133 1.04 15.52 -5.29
N SER A 134 0.93 14.24 -4.94
CA SER A 134 1.57 13.64 -3.76
C SER A 134 2.98 13.13 -4.03
N GLU A 135 3.50 13.33 -5.25
CA GLU A 135 4.81 12.84 -5.71
C GLU A 135 4.97 11.30 -5.67
N ASP A 136 3.85 10.57 -5.65
CA ASP A 136 3.82 9.10 -5.78
C ASP A 136 3.80 8.74 -7.27
N TRP A 137 4.97 8.92 -7.91
CA TRP A 137 5.14 8.82 -9.36
C TRP A 137 4.87 7.42 -9.89
N ASP A 138 5.32 6.38 -9.17
CA ASP A 138 5.20 5.00 -9.60
C ASP A 138 3.73 4.57 -9.63
N PHE A 139 3.00 4.91 -8.59
CA PHE A 139 1.58 4.58 -8.52
C PHE A 139 0.72 5.43 -9.48
N ALA A 140 1.07 6.71 -9.66
CA ALA A 140 0.42 7.55 -10.66
C ALA A 140 0.59 6.96 -12.07
N ASP A 141 1.78 6.45 -12.39
CA ASP A 141 2.08 5.82 -13.67
C ASP A 141 1.23 4.55 -13.90
N GLU A 142 1.12 3.69 -12.89
CA GLU A 142 0.27 2.50 -12.94
C GLU A 142 -1.20 2.83 -13.21
N CYS A 143 -1.74 3.85 -12.52
CA CYS A 143 -3.11 4.31 -12.75
C CYS A 143 -3.32 4.80 -14.19
N LEU A 144 -2.35 5.54 -14.75
CA LEU A 144 -2.44 6.05 -16.11
C LEU A 144 -2.31 4.95 -17.16
N GLU A 145 -1.49 3.93 -16.91
CA GLU A 145 -1.45 2.74 -17.78
C GLU A 145 -2.79 2.02 -17.81
N MET A 146 -3.45 1.86 -16.65
CA MET A 146 -4.80 1.29 -16.61
C MET A 146 -5.82 2.13 -17.39
N VAL A 147 -5.72 3.46 -17.31
CA VAL A 147 -6.56 4.37 -18.10
C VAL A 147 -6.33 4.12 -19.58
N LEU A 148 -5.08 4.10 -20.05
CA LEU A 148 -4.72 3.93 -21.46
C LEU A 148 -5.07 2.54 -22.00
N ASN A 149 -5.03 1.50 -21.17
CA ASN A 149 -5.47 0.16 -21.53
C ASN A 149 -7.00 0.09 -21.75
N ASN A 150 -7.78 0.91 -21.06
CA ASN A 150 -9.24 0.97 -21.20
C ASN A 150 -9.69 2.00 -22.26
N ASP A 151 -9.02 3.16 -22.31
CA ASP A 151 -9.26 4.23 -23.29
C ASP A 151 -7.92 4.82 -23.77
N PRO A 152 -7.37 4.28 -24.87
CA PRO A 152 -6.11 4.75 -25.45
C PRO A 152 -6.14 6.20 -25.97
N ARG A 153 -7.32 6.83 -26.04
CA ARG A 153 -7.46 8.20 -26.53
C ARG A 153 -7.63 9.22 -25.39
N LYS A 154 -7.55 8.79 -24.14
CA LYS A 154 -7.74 9.68 -23.01
C LYS A 154 -6.56 10.66 -22.88
N ALA A 155 -6.77 11.91 -23.31
CA ALA A 155 -5.73 12.94 -23.36
C ALA A 155 -5.13 13.24 -21.99
N GLU A 156 -5.94 13.21 -20.93
CA GLU A 156 -5.52 13.45 -19.56
C GLU A 156 -4.49 12.42 -19.08
N ALA A 157 -4.56 11.19 -19.59
CA ALA A 157 -3.58 10.16 -19.21
C ALA A 157 -2.19 10.47 -19.80
N TYR A 158 -2.12 10.94 -21.03
CA TYR A 158 -0.86 11.39 -21.63
C TYR A 158 -0.29 12.62 -20.92
N LEU A 159 -1.16 13.56 -20.54
CA LEU A 159 -0.74 14.71 -19.71
C LEU A 159 -0.17 14.26 -18.37
N GLY A 160 -0.80 13.31 -17.71
CA GLY A 160 -0.29 12.75 -16.45
C GLY A 160 1.08 12.07 -16.63
N LYS A 161 1.26 11.29 -17.71
CA LYS A 161 2.55 10.68 -18.05
C LYS A 161 3.64 11.73 -18.29
N LEU A 162 3.31 12.84 -18.95
CA LEU A 162 4.23 13.96 -19.14
C LEU A 162 4.66 14.58 -17.79
N LEU A 163 3.69 14.81 -16.89
CA LEU A 163 3.98 15.34 -15.55
C LEU A 163 4.92 14.41 -14.77
N ILE A 164 4.69 13.11 -14.84
CA ILE A 164 5.55 12.10 -14.20
C ILE A 164 6.97 12.14 -14.79
N ALA A 165 7.09 12.16 -16.11
CA ALA A 165 8.39 12.20 -16.80
C ALA A 165 9.21 13.44 -16.44
N LEU A 166 8.55 14.58 -16.27
CA LEU A 166 9.17 15.84 -15.89
C LEU A 166 9.29 16.03 -14.37
N LYS A 167 8.76 15.11 -13.56
CA LYS A 167 8.68 15.23 -12.08
C LYS A 167 8.01 16.52 -11.63
N ILE A 168 6.92 16.91 -12.32
CA ILE A 168 6.14 18.12 -12.05
C ILE A 168 4.86 17.72 -11.32
N PRO A 169 4.65 18.13 -10.05
CA PRO A 169 3.49 17.69 -9.26
C PRO A 169 2.19 18.42 -9.62
N ARG A 170 2.24 19.49 -10.41
CA ARG A 170 1.05 20.31 -10.76
C ARG A 170 1.02 20.68 -12.23
N LYS A 171 -0.17 20.60 -12.83
CA LYS A 171 -0.41 21.00 -14.24
C LYS A 171 -0.01 22.46 -14.52
N ASP A 172 -0.27 23.35 -13.57
CA ASP A 172 -0.03 24.80 -13.72
C ASP A 172 1.48 25.12 -13.79
N SER A 173 2.32 24.22 -13.31
CA SER A 173 3.77 24.37 -13.35
C SER A 173 4.41 23.96 -14.69
N LEU A 174 3.64 23.37 -15.59
CA LEU A 174 4.13 22.98 -16.95
C LEU A 174 4.63 24.18 -17.76
N GLY A 175 3.96 25.34 -17.66
CA GLY A 175 4.35 26.56 -18.38
C GLY A 175 5.63 27.22 -17.88
N THR A 176 6.15 26.82 -16.74
CA THR A 176 7.38 27.32 -16.10
C THR A 176 8.48 26.28 -16.04
N ALA A 177 8.26 25.10 -16.63
CA ALA A 177 9.25 24.01 -16.63
C ALA A 177 10.50 24.42 -17.43
N PRO A 178 11.71 24.25 -16.88
CA PRO A 178 12.96 24.67 -17.53
C PRO A 178 13.41 23.72 -18.66
N VAL A 179 12.53 22.85 -19.16
CA VAL A 179 12.87 21.84 -20.17
C VAL A 179 12.39 22.28 -21.53
N SER A 180 13.34 22.57 -22.41
CA SER A 180 13.10 22.72 -23.85
C SER A 180 13.05 21.34 -24.49
N PHE A 181 11.94 20.99 -25.14
CA PHE A 181 11.77 19.73 -25.88
C PHE A 181 12.53 19.68 -27.23
N GLU A 182 13.42 20.64 -27.49
CA GLU A 182 14.09 20.77 -28.78
C GLU A 182 15.24 19.78 -29.02
N ASN A 183 15.61 18.92 -28.04
CA ASN A 183 16.83 18.09 -28.15
C ASN A 183 16.62 16.57 -28.18
N ASP A 184 15.41 16.04 -28.29
CA ASP A 184 15.18 14.59 -28.39
C ASP A 184 14.81 14.12 -29.80
N ALA A 185 15.41 14.74 -30.82
CA ALA A 185 15.39 14.23 -32.20
C ALA A 185 16.77 13.68 -32.56
N ASN A 186 17.07 12.45 -32.10
CA ASN A 186 18.08 11.56 -32.69
C ASN A 186 17.74 10.10 -32.39
#